data_a93394fd973d5888571af756842e07eb
#
_entry.id   a93394fd973d5888571af756842e07eb
#
_cell.length_a   1.000
_cell.length_b   1.000
_cell.length_c   1.000
_cell.angle_alpha   90.00
_cell.angle_beta   90.00
_cell.angle_gamma   90.00
#
_symmetry.space_group_name_H-M   'P 1'
#
loop_
_entity.id
_entity.type
_entity.pdbx_description
1 polymer ?
#
loop_
_entity_poly.entity_id
_entity_poly.type
_entity_poly.pdbx_seq_one_letter_code
_entity_poly.pdbx_strand_id
1 'polypeptide(L)'
;MDIKELQKIMQENGVVGAGGAGFPTYMKLTDKADTILMNCAECEPLLKLHRQLLEKHAYEIMKTFDMVAETVGASQAIIGIKKSYVQTINALNQHIEEFPRVKIHLLDEVYPMGDEVVLIYEATGRVVRPGGLPIEQGVAVFNVETLYNVYRAVDVVFLRNYDDFFRSEHFFCTDYGVVCTKSGVVEKNVILRHT
;
A
#
# COMPACT_ATOMS: atom_id res chain seq x y z
N MET A 1 12.06 10.87 -1.73
CA MET A 1 12.32 9.67 -2.57
C MET A 1 11.85 9.97 -3.97
N ASP A 2 12.63 9.66 -5.00
CA ASP A 2 12.19 9.82 -6.38
C ASP A 2 11.53 8.53 -6.93
N ILE A 3 10.88 8.63 -8.10
CA ILE A 3 10.18 7.49 -8.72
C ILE A 3 11.14 6.31 -8.97
N LYS A 4 12.35 6.56 -9.45
CA LYS A 4 13.32 5.50 -9.80
C LYS A 4 13.82 4.77 -8.57
N GLU A 5 14.05 5.51 -7.49
CA GLU A 5 14.46 4.95 -6.20
C GLU A 5 13.36 4.04 -5.64
N LEU A 6 12.10 4.49 -5.61
CA LEU A 6 10.98 3.69 -5.16
C LEU A 6 10.73 2.47 -6.05
N GLN A 7 10.82 2.63 -7.39
CA GLN A 7 10.74 1.53 -8.35
C GLN A 7 11.80 0.46 -8.06
N LYS A 8 13.05 0.88 -7.81
CA LYS A 8 14.15 -0.03 -7.49
C LYS A 8 13.88 -0.80 -6.19
N ILE A 9 13.45 -0.10 -5.13
CA ILE A 9 13.11 -0.74 -3.85
C ILE A 9 12.03 -1.80 -4.07
N MET A 10 10.95 -1.47 -4.77
CA MET A 10 9.86 -2.41 -5.03
C MET A 10 10.32 -3.61 -5.88
N GLN A 11 11.17 -3.38 -6.87
CA GLN A 11 11.68 -4.43 -7.75
C GLN A 11 12.61 -5.39 -6.98
N GLU A 12 13.56 -4.87 -6.22
CA GLU A 12 14.52 -5.66 -5.44
C GLU A 12 13.85 -6.48 -4.32
N ASN A 13 12.72 -5.99 -3.79
CA ASN A 13 11.93 -6.70 -2.78
C ASN A 13 10.75 -7.51 -3.37
N GLY A 14 10.66 -7.65 -4.69
CA GLY A 14 9.68 -8.49 -5.36
C GLY A 14 8.23 -8.05 -5.14
N VAL A 15 7.96 -6.76 -5.00
CA VAL A 15 6.60 -6.25 -4.77
C VAL A 15 5.78 -6.35 -6.05
N VAL A 16 4.78 -7.21 -6.02
CA VAL A 16 3.82 -7.41 -7.11
C VAL A 16 2.40 -7.11 -6.64
N GLY A 17 1.50 -6.87 -7.59
CA GLY A 17 0.07 -6.67 -7.31
C GLY A 17 -0.52 -7.90 -6.63
N ALA A 18 -0.96 -7.75 -5.38
CA ALA A 18 -1.55 -8.82 -4.60
C ALA A 18 -3.01 -9.04 -4.99
N GLY A 19 -3.48 -10.28 -4.85
CA GLY A 19 -4.87 -10.65 -5.14
C GLY A 19 -5.28 -10.68 -6.61
N GLY A 20 -4.30 -10.66 -7.54
CA GLY A 20 -4.56 -10.66 -8.97
C GLY A 20 -3.45 -11.35 -9.78
N ALA A 21 -3.23 -10.87 -11.01
CA ALA A 21 -2.28 -11.44 -11.96
C ALA A 21 -0.80 -11.26 -11.60
N GLY A 22 -0.46 -10.76 -10.41
CA GLY A 22 0.91 -10.54 -9.99
C GLY A 22 1.65 -9.47 -10.80
N PHE A 23 0.94 -8.43 -11.25
CA PHE A 23 1.53 -7.35 -12.04
C PHE A 23 2.64 -6.65 -11.26
N PRO A 24 3.83 -6.44 -11.85
CA PRO A 24 4.94 -5.76 -11.18
C PRO A 24 4.55 -4.35 -10.74
N THR A 25 4.43 -4.13 -9.43
CA THR A 25 3.85 -2.89 -8.88
C THR A 25 4.66 -1.66 -9.24
N TYR A 26 6.00 -1.77 -9.34
CA TYR A 26 6.88 -0.68 -9.73
C TYR A 26 6.54 -0.07 -11.11
N MET A 27 5.93 -0.85 -12.01
CA MET A 27 5.50 -0.36 -13.33
C MET A 27 4.30 0.58 -13.27
N LYS A 28 3.57 0.61 -12.15
CA LYS A 28 2.46 1.55 -11.93
C LYS A 28 2.97 2.94 -11.50
N LEU A 29 4.22 3.06 -11.08
CA LEU A 29 4.82 4.33 -10.67
C LEU A 29 5.24 5.14 -11.90
N THR A 30 4.50 6.18 -12.19
CA THR A 30 4.74 7.08 -13.33
C THR A 30 4.25 8.49 -13.02
N ASP A 31 4.95 9.48 -13.54
CA ASP A 31 4.59 10.90 -13.48
C ASP A 31 3.33 11.27 -14.30
N LYS A 32 2.77 10.30 -15.02
CA LYS A 32 1.51 10.47 -15.76
C LYS A 32 0.27 10.32 -14.87
N ALA A 33 0.42 9.80 -13.65
CA ALA A 33 -0.68 9.65 -12.72
C ALA A 33 -0.91 10.94 -11.92
N ASP A 34 -2.00 11.63 -12.18
CA ASP A 34 -2.43 12.80 -11.39
C ASP A 34 -3.29 12.38 -10.17
N THR A 35 -3.81 11.16 -10.19
CA THR A 35 -4.66 10.59 -9.14
C THR A 35 -4.23 9.15 -8.86
N ILE A 36 -4.04 8.82 -7.58
CA ILE A 36 -3.88 7.43 -7.17
C ILE A 36 -5.10 6.97 -6.36
N LEU A 37 -5.52 5.73 -6.61
CA LEU A 37 -6.64 5.09 -5.93
C LEU A 37 -6.15 3.90 -5.10
N MET A 38 -6.62 3.80 -3.87
CA MET A 38 -6.50 2.58 -3.07
C MET A 38 -7.85 1.85 -3.10
N ASN A 39 -7.85 0.65 -3.68
CA ASN A 39 -9.02 -0.21 -3.74
C ASN A 39 -9.19 -0.99 -2.44
N CYS A 40 -10.20 -0.64 -1.65
CA CYS A 40 -10.63 -1.36 -0.45
C CYS A 40 -12.09 -1.86 -0.59
N ALA A 41 -12.51 -2.20 -1.80
CA ALA A 41 -13.86 -2.70 -2.10
C ALA A 41 -13.80 -4.18 -2.49
N GLU A 42 -13.54 -5.07 -1.50
CA GLU A 42 -13.49 -6.51 -1.74
C GLU A 42 -14.80 -7.01 -2.34
N CYS A 43 -14.71 -7.71 -3.48
CA CYS A 43 -15.85 -8.31 -4.17
C CYS A 43 -16.08 -9.78 -3.82
N GLU A 44 -15.06 -10.46 -3.31
CA GLU A 44 -15.16 -11.85 -2.88
C GLU A 44 -15.86 -11.95 -1.51
N PRO A 45 -16.94 -12.72 -1.38
CA PRO A 45 -17.78 -12.71 -0.17
C PRO A 45 -17.08 -13.09 1.12
N LEU A 46 -16.09 -13.99 1.06
CA LEU A 46 -15.35 -14.48 2.22
C LEU A 46 -14.02 -13.76 2.46
N LEU A 47 -13.59 -12.92 1.52
CA LEU A 47 -12.34 -12.20 1.64
C LEU A 47 -12.52 -10.97 2.56
N LYS A 48 -11.67 -10.88 3.59
CA LYS A 48 -11.67 -9.78 4.57
C LYS A 48 -10.28 -9.20 4.79
N LEU A 49 -9.34 -9.57 3.94
CA LEU A 49 -7.92 -9.25 4.14
C LEU A 49 -7.66 -7.74 4.13
N HIS A 50 -8.21 -7.02 3.18
CA HIS A 50 -8.00 -5.57 3.06
C HIS A 50 -8.53 -4.82 4.28
N ARG A 51 -9.72 -5.20 4.77
CA ARG A 51 -10.31 -4.64 5.99
C ARG A 51 -9.43 -4.90 7.20
N GLN A 52 -9.00 -6.17 7.39
CA GLN A 52 -8.16 -6.56 8.52
C GLN A 52 -6.79 -5.88 8.50
N LEU A 53 -6.19 -5.69 7.33
CA LEU A 53 -4.94 -4.95 7.19
C LEU A 53 -5.12 -3.48 7.57
N LEU A 54 -6.16 -2.82 7.06
CA LEU A 54 -6.44 -1.42 7.39
C LEU A 54 -6.85 -1.22 8.85
N GLU A 55 -7.56 -2.17 9.47
CA GLU A 55 -7.89 -2.10 10.89
C GLU A 55 -6.67 -2.18 11.81
N LYS A 56 -5.63 -2.89 11.37
CA LYS A 56 -4.40 -3.10 12.16
C LYS A 56 -3.27 -2.13 11.82
N HIS A 57 -3.20 -1.70 10.57
CA HIS A 57 -2.06 -0.98 9.98
C HIS A 57 -2.52 0.25 9.19
N ALA A 58 -3.57 0.94 9.66
CA ALA A 58 -4.12 2.11 8.97
C ALA A 58 -3.06 3.19 8.73
N TYR A 59 -2.30 3.53 9.77
CA TYR A 59 -1.28 4.55 9.72
C TYR A 59 -0.19 4.24 8.68
N GLU A 60 0.39 3.04 8.76
CA GLU A 60 1.49 2.62 7.88
C GLU A 60 1.05 2.57 6.41
N ILE A 61 -0.17 2.06 6.17
CA ILE A 61 -0.72 1.97 4.81
C ILE A 61 -1.04 3.36 4.26
N MET A 62 -1.65 4.24 5.06
CA MET A 62 -1.96 5.62 4.64
C MET A 62 -0.70 6.45 4.42
N LYS A 63 0.30 6.32 5.30
CA LYS A 63 1.62 6.95 5.13
C LYS A 63 2.29 6.52 3.83
N THR A 64 2.25 5.22 3.53
CA THR A 64 2.81 4.69 2.28
C THR A 64 2.02 5.17 1.07
N PHE A 65 0.70 5.23 1.18
CA PHE A 65 -0.17 5.70 0.11
C PHE A 65 0.08 7.18 -0.21
N ASP A 66 0.20 8.03 0.81
CA ASP A 66 0.56 9.44 0.65
C ASP A 66 1.97 9.61 0.08
N MET A 67 2.95 8.83 0.56
CA MET A 67 4.32 8.80 0.02
C MET A 67 4.35 8.42 -1.46
N VAL A 68 3.59 7.41 -1.88
CA VAL A 68 3.47 7.01 -3.30
C VAL A 68 2.87 8.15 -4.11
N ALA A 69 1.81 8.80 -3.61
CA ALA A 69 1.20 9.96 -4.27
C ALA A 69 2.20 11.10 -4.46
N GLU A 70 2.94 11.43 -3.42
CA GLU A 70 3.99 12.46 -3.46
C GLU A 70 5.08 12.11 -4.48
N THR A 71 5.55 10.85 -4.45
CA THR A 71 6.62 10.37 -5.33
C THR A 71 6.27 10.47 -6.81
N VAL A 72 5.03 10.15 -7.19
CA VAL A 72 4.57 10.25 -8.58
C VAL A 72 4.08 11.65 -8.95
N GLY A 73 3.97 12.56 -7.97
CA GLY A 73 3.45 13.93 -8.19
C GLY A 73 1.92 13.99 -8.32
N ALA A 74 1.21 12.98 -7.83
CA ALA A 74 -0.24 12.96 -7.87
C ALA A 74 -0.85 14.04 -6.96
N SER A 75 -1.83 14.76 -7.48
CA SER A 75 -2.54 15.80 -6.73
C SER A 75 -3.59 15.25 -5.78
N GLN A 76 -4.05 14.01 -6.00
CA GLN A 76 -5.07 13.34 -5.23
C GLN A 76 -4.71 11.89 -4.92
N ALA A 77 -5.01 11.48 -3.69
CA ALA A 77 -4.93 10.10 -3.22
C ALA A 77 -6.29 9.72 -2.64
N ILE A 78 -7.00 8.77 -3.25
CA ILE A 78 -8.39 8.45 -2.88
C ILE A 78 -8.47 7.00 -2.42
N ILE A 79 -9.04 6.77 -1.23
CA ILE A 79 -9.35 5.44 -0.69
C ILE A 79 -10.79 5.10 -1.04
N GLY A 80 -11.01 4.18 -1.98
CA GLY A 80 -12.34 3.67 -2.29
C GLY A 80 -12.71 2.53 -1.35
N ILE A 81 -13.68 2.75 -0.46
CA ILE A 81 -14.09 1.81 0.58
C ILE A 81 -15.61 1.72 0.70
N LYS A 82 -16.13 0.51 0.90
CA LYS A 82 -17.58 0.29 1.06
C LYS A 82 -18.09 0.89 2.37
N LYS A 83 -19.27 1.51 2.33
CA LYS A 83 -19.92 2.18 3.48
C LYS A 83 -20.14 1.24 4.67
N SER A 84 -20.33 -0.06 4.43
CA SER A 84 -20.52 -1.07 5.49
C SER A 84 -19.28 -1.39 6.30
N TYR A 85 -18.07 -1.00 5.84
CA TYR A 85 -16.81 -1.30 6.50
C TYR A 85 -16.51 -0.32 7.64
N VAL A 86 -17.47 -0.19 8.56
CA VAL A 86 -17.46 0.85 9.62
C VAL A 86 -16.21 0.81 10.49
N GLN A 87 -15.73 -0.37 10.89
CA GLN A 87 -14.53 -0.51 11.73
C GLN A 87 -13.29 -0.02 10.99
N THR A 88 -13.15 -0.41 9.72
CA THR A 88 -12.06 0.01 8.86
C THR A 88 -12.08 1.53 8.60
N ILE A 89 -13.27 2.09 8.33
CA ILE A 89 -13.46 3.54 8.16
C ILE A 89 -13.07 4.30 9.44
N ASN A 90 -13.44 3.79 10.61
CA ASN A 90 -13.05 4.39 11.88
C ASN A 90 -11.52 4.36 12.09
N ALA A 91 -10.85 3.26 11.73
CA ALA A 91 -9.40 3.17 11.81
C ALA A 91 -8.70 4.19 10.88
N LEU A 92 -9.19 4.36 9.65
CA LEU A 92 -8.68 5.37 8.72
C LEU A 92 -8.91 6.80 9.23
N ASN A 93 -10.08 7.08 9.79
CA ASN A 93 -10.43 8.40 10.31
C ASN A 93 -9.57 8.84 11.50
N GLN A 94 -8.96 7.89 12.23
CA GLN A 94 -8.03 8.24 13.32
C GLN A 94 -6.76 8.95 12.81
N HIS A 95 -6.41 8.76 11.55
CA HIS A 95 -5.17 9.26 10.96
C HIS A 95 -5.37 10.21 9.77
N ILE A 96 -6.61 10.41 9.31
CA ILE A 96 -6.89 11.14 8.06
C ILE A 96 -6.36 12.58 8.08
N GLU A 97 -6.37 13.23 9.24
CA GLU A 97 -5.88 14.60 9.40
C GLU A 97 -4.36 14.73 9.21
N GLU A 98 -3.61 13.63 9.40
CA GLU A 98 -2.16 13.60 9.19
C GLU A 98 -1.79 13.56 7.70
N PHE A 99 -2.74 13.20 6.83
CA PHE A 99 -2.53 12.99 5.40
C PHE A 99 -3.50 13.84 4.55
N PRO A 100 -3.30 15.16 4.43
CA PRO A 100 -4.27 16.08 3.81
C PRO A 100 -4.52 15.82 2.31
N ARG A 101 -3.62 15.10 1.63
CA ARG A 101 -3.78 14.66 0.24
C ARG A 101 -4.73 13.46 0.12
N VAL A 102 -4.85 12.66 1.18
CA VAL A 102 -5.65 11.43 1.21
C VAL A 102 -7.11 11.76 1.49
N LYS A 103 -8.02 11.20 0.69
CA LYS A 103 -9.46 11.34 0.85
C LYS A 103 -10.13 9.97 0.90
N ILE A 104 -11.14 9.82 1.74
CA ILE A 104 -11.97 8.61 1.78
C ILE A 104 -13.19 8.84 0.88
N HIS A 105 -13.38 7.95 -0.08
CA HIS A 105 -14.56 7.89 -0.94
C HIS A 105 -15.40 6.67 -0.57
N LEU A 106 -16.63 6.93 -0.12
CA LEU A 106 -17.55 5.89 0.34
C LEU A 106 -18.31 5.29 -0.83
N LEU A 107 -18.14 4.00 -1.04
CA LEU A 107 -18.75 3.21 -2.11
C LEU A 107 -20.01 2.50 -1.64
N ASP A 108 -20.95 2.27 -2.57
CA ASP A 108 -22.14 1.49 -2.33
C ASP A 108 -21.86 -0.02 -2.30
N GLU A 109 -22.76 -0.80 -1.67
CA GLU A 109 -22.67 -2.27 -1.56
C GLU A 109 -23.15 -2.98 -2.83
N VAL A 110 -22.67 -2.55 -3.99
CA VAL A 110 -23.07 -3.10 -5.29
C VAL A 110 -21.91 -3.89 -5.89
N TYR A 111 -22.21 -5.01 -6.51
CA TYR A 111 -21.26 -5.75 -7.33
C TYR A 111 -21.26 -5.17 -8.76
N PRO A 112 -20.13 -4.93 -9.39
CA PRO A 112 -18.75 -5.23 -9.00
C PRO A 112 -17.96 -3.98 -8.55
N MET A 113 -18.34 -3.31 -7.49
CA MET A 113 -17.76 -2.05 -7.02
C MET A 113 -16.22 -2.09 -6.81
N GLY A 114 -15.65 -3.28 -6.58
CA GLY A 114 -14.21 -3.49 -6.48
C GLY A 114 -13.51 -3.73 -7.83
N ASP A 115 -14.24 -3.74 -8.95
CA ASP A 115 -13.63 -3.73 -10.28
C ASP A 115 -12.88 -2.41 -10.51
N GLU A 116 -11.69 -2.49 -11.09
CA GLU A 116 -10.79 -1.33 -11.23
C GLU A 116 -11.43 -0.21 -12.07
N VAL A 117 -12.13 -0.56 -13.15
CA VAL A 117 -12.76 0.42 -14.05
C VAL A 117 -13.98 1.08 -13.40
N VAL A 118 -14.79 0.27 -12.71
CA VAL A 118 -15.97 0.76 -11.96
C VAL A 118 -15.51 1.68 -10.83
N LEU A 119 -14.50 1.28 -10.07
CA LEU A 119 -13.95 2.08 -8.98
C LEU A 119 -13.42 3.43 -9.48
N ILE A 120 -12.70 3.46 -10.61
CA ILE A 120 -12.19 4.70 -11.20
C ILE A 120 -13.34 5.63 -11.54
N TYR A 121 -14.39 5.10 -12.18
CA TYR A 121 -15.55 5.90 -12.54
C TYR A 121 -16.25 6.48 -11.30
N GLU A 122 -16.53 5.65 -10.31
CA GLU A 122 -17.21 6.05 -9.07
C GLU A 122 -16.40 7.10 -8.28
N ALA A 123 -15.09 6.91 -8.18
CA ALA A 123 -14.24 7.79 -7.38
C ALA A 123 -13.84 9.09 -8.09
N THR A 124 -13.81 9.11 -9.44
CA THR A 124 -13.24 10.23 -10.21
C THR A 124 -14.12 10.75 -11.33
N GLY A 125 -15.17 10.03 -11.72
CA GLY A 125 -15.99 10.30 -12.90
C GLY A 125 -15.30 10.02 -14.25
N ARG A 126 -14.06 9.48 -14.24
CA ARG A 126 -13.28 9.18 -15.45
C ARG A 126 -13.67 7.84 -16.03
N VAL A 127 -13.78 7.76 -17.35
CA VAL A 127 -14.17 6.54 -18.06
C VAL A 127 -12.95 5.90 -18.72
N VAL A 128 -12.60 4.69 -18.30
CA VAL A 128 -11.58 3.88 -18.97
C VAL A 128 -12.23 3.17 -20.17
N ARG A 129 -11.63 3.30 -21.37
CA ARG A 129 -12.15 2.65 -22.58
C ARG A 129 -12.04 1.13 -22.48
N PRO A 130 -12.90 0.36 -23.14
CA PRO A 130 -12.74 -1.08 -23.24
C PRO A 130 -11.35 -1.45 -23.77
N GLY A 131 -10.61 -2.27 -23.01
CA GLY A 131 -9.22 -2.64 -23.32
C GLY A 131 -8.17 -1.56 -23.07
N GLY A 132 -8.56 -0.37 -22.57
CA GLY A 132 -7.64 0.69 -22.17
C GLY A 132 -7.05 0.46 -20.78
N LEU A 133 -6.04 1.24 -20.44
CA LEU A 133 -5.39 1.19 -19.14
C LEU A 133 -5.80 2.39 -18.28
N PRO A 134 -5.93 2.23 -16.94
CA PRO A 134 -6.20 3.31 -16.01
C PRO A 134 -5.29 4.52 -16.17
N ILE A 135 -4.02 4.29 -16.47
CA ILE A 135 -3.03 5.36 -16.63
C ILE A 135 -3.30 6.27 -17.84
N GLU A 136 -4.05 5.81 -18.84
CA GLU A 136 -4.49 6.64 -19.97
C GLU A 136 -5.47 7.74 -19.51
N GLN A 137 -6.10 7.53 -18.36
CA GLN A 137 -6.96 8.49 -17.68
C GLN A 137 -6.25 9.23 -16.54
N GLY A 138 -4.92 9.11 -16.44
CA GLY A 138 -4.13 9.72 -15.37
C GLY A 138 -4.32 9.06 -13.98
N VAL A 139 -4.82 7.82 -13.95
CA VAL A 139 -5.12 7.12 -12.70
C VAL A 139 -4.22 5.90 -12.53
N ALA A 140 -3.68 5.71 -11.32
CA ALA A 140 -3.03 4.47 -10.92
C ALA A 140 -3.77 3.85 -9.72
N VAL A 141 -4.11 2.56 -9.82
CA VAL A 141 -4.88 1.85 -8.79
C VAL A 141 -4.00 0.84 -8.08
N PHE A 142 -4.04 0.87 -6.76
CA PHE A 142 -3.36 -0.07 -5.87
C PHE A 142 -4.38 -0.74 -4.95
N ASN A 143 -4.16 -1.99 -4.58
CA ASN A 143 -4.93 -2.58 -3.49
C ASN A 143 -4.22 -2.42 -2.15
N VAL A 144 -4.96 -2.62 -1.07
CA VAL A 144 -4.48 -2.44 0.31
C VAL A 144 -3.26 -3.31 0.62
N GLU A 145 -3.31 -4.60 0.27
CA GLU A 145 -2.21 -5.53 0.52
C GLU A 145 -0.94 -5.15 -0.25
N THR A 146 -1.09 -4.69 -1.49
CA THR A 146 0.05 -4.20 -2.28
C THR A 146 0.72 -3.00 -1.60
N LEU A 147 -0.04 -2.03 -1.11
CA LEU A 147 0.51 -0.87 -0.39
C LEU A 147 1.18 -1.27 0.92
N TYR A 148 0.62 -2.23 1.65
CA TYR A 148 1.26 -2.78 2.83
C TYR A 148 2.58 -3.50 2.50
N ASN A 149 2.66 -4.20 1.38
CA ASN A 149 3.90 -4.80 0.91
C ASN A 149 4.94 -3.75 0.46
N VAL A 150 4.50 -2.62 -0.13
CA VAL A 150 5.37 -1.46 -0.39
C VAL A 150 5.92 -0.88 0.91
N TYR A 151 5.06 -0.68 1.92
CA TYR A 151 5.48 -0.25 3.25
C TYR A 151 6.61 -1.13 3.78
N ARG A 152 6.41 -2.44 3.79
CA ARG A 152 7.41 -3.40 4.28
C ARG A 152 8.72 -3.34 3.49
N ALA A 153 8.65 -3.18 2.16
CA ALA A 153 9.83 -3.09 1.32
C ALA A 153 10.65 -1.82 1.63
N VAL A 154 9.97 -0.68 1.80
CA VAL A 154 10.62 0.59 2.15
C VAL A 154 11.21 0.54 3.56
N ASP A 155 10.47 -0.02 4.53
CA ASP A 155 10.91 -0.14 5.91
C ASP A 155 12.18 -1.01 6.03
N VAL A 156 12.25 -2.14 5.34
CA VAL A 156 13.44 -3.01 5.29
C VAL A 156 14.67 -2.26 4.75
N VAL A 157 14.50 -1.46 3.70
CA VAL A 157 15.62 -0.67 3.13
C VAL A 157 16.06 0.42 4.10
N PHE A 158 15.10 1.07 4.76
CA PHE A 158 15.40 2.09 5.77
C PHE A 158 16.18 1.49 6.95
N LEU A 159 15.78 0.33 7.44
CA LEU A 159 16.46 -0.39 8.50
C LEU A 159 17.89 -0.80 8.09
N ARG A 160 18.09 -1.32 6.89
CA ARG A 160 19.42 -1.67 6.37
C ARG A 160 20.36 -0.46 6.30
N ASN A 161 19.87 0.69 5.82
CA ASN A 161 20.67 1.92 5.77
C ASN A 161 21.00 2.45 7.17
N TYR A 162 20.12 2.23 8.15
CA TYR A 162 20.34 2.62 9.54
C TYR A 162 21.42 1.75 10.22
N ASP A 163 21.47 0.46 9.89
CA ASP A 163 22.49 -0.48 10.37
C ASP A 163 23.90 -0.11 9.87
N ASP A 164 24.01 0.28 8.61
CA ASP A 164 25.27 0.76 8.04
C ASP A 164 25.77 2.03 8.74
N PHE A 165 24.86 2.88 9.23
CA PHE A 165 25.20 4.10 9.95
C PHE A 165 25.70 3.83 11.39
N PHE A 166 25.08 2.90 12.12
CA PHE A 166 25.38 2.66 13.55
C PHE A 166 26.40 1.54 13.82
N ARG A 167 26.84 0.77 12.81
CA ARG A 167 27.79 -0.34 12.96
C ARG A 167 27.45 -1.33 14.09
N SER A 168 26.18 -1.51 14.43
CA SER A 168 25.78 -2.50 15.41
C SER A 168 25.80 -3.90 14.79
N GLU A 169 26.36 -4.89 15.50
CA GLU A 169 26.46 -6.27 15.00
C GLU A 169 25.15 -7.04 14.98
N HIS A 170 24.09 -6.49 15.63
CA HIS A 170 22.80 -7.14 15.76
C HIS A 170 21.68 -6.10 15.69
N PHE A 171 20.70 -6.34 14.83
CA PHE A 171 19.50 -5.54 14.73
C PHE A 171 18.30 -6.35 15.24
N PHE A 172 17.60 -5.82 16.24
CA PHE A 172 16.36 -6.40 16.74
C PHE A 172 15.17 -5.68 16.13
N CYS A 173 14.44 -6.33 15.24
CA CYS A 173 13.13 -5.85 14.82
C CYS A 173 12.09 -6.42 15.79
N THR A 174 11.63 -5.60 16.74
CA THR A 174 10.77 -6.03 17.85
C THR A 174 9.37 -6.46 17.42
N ASP A 175 8.90 -6.00 16.26
CA ASP A 175 7.51 -6.26 15.84
C ASP A 175 7.31 -7.57 15.08
N TYR A 176 8.40 -8.24 14.63
CA TYR A 176 8.29 -9.43 13.78
C TYR A 176 9.18 -10.61 14.19
N GLY A 177 9.91 -10.53 15.29
CA GLY A 177 10.75 -11.64 15.78
C GLY A 177 11.85 -12.09 14.81
N VAL A 178 12.34 -11.20 13.95
CA VAL A 178 13.39 -11.49 12.97
C VAL A 178 14.68 -10.84 13.43
N VAL A 179 15.72 -11.65 13.65
CA VAL A 179 17.09 -11.21 13.90
C VAL A 179 17.86 -11.32 12.60
N CYS A 180 18.32 -10.18 12.06
CA CYS A 180 19.23 -10.14 10.92
C CYS A 180 20.66 -9.98 11.41
N THR A 181 21.56 -10.89 11.00
CA THR A 181 23.00 -10.77 11.23
C THR A 181 23.72 -10.34 9.95
N LYS A 182 24.93 -9.81 10.06
CA LYS A 182 25.78 -9.40 8.92
C LYS A 182 25.99 -10.48 7.86
N SER A 183 25.76 -11.75 8.18
CA SER A 183 25.91 -12.89 7.27
C SER A 183 24.64 -13.19 6.44
N GLY A 184 23.56 -12.42 6.60
CA GLY A 184 22.33 -12.61 5.83
C GLY A 184 21.50 -13.84 6.23
N VAL A 185 21.83 -14.51 7.32
CA VAL A 185 21.07 -15.66 7.82
C VAL A 185 19.94 -15.17 8.71
N VAL A 186 18.71 -15.43 8.28
CA VAL A 186 17.50 -15.18 9.05
C VAL A 186 17.24 -16.42 9.91
N GLU A 187 17.54 -16.36 11.19
CA GLU A 187 17.07 -17.38 12.13
C GLU A 187 15.64 -17.05 12.58
N LYS A 188 14.69 -17.87 12.14
CA LYS A 188 13.34 -17.89 12.70
C LYS A 188 13.42 -18.62 14.05
N ASN A 189 12.95 -17.98 15.10
CA ASN A 189 12.78 -18.46 16.47
C ASN A 189 13.93 -18.15 17.44
N VAL A 190 13.97 -16.91 17.91
CA VAL A 190 14.47 -16.64 19.25
C VAL A 190 13.34 -16.01 20.06
N ILE A 191 12.62 -16.83 20.78
CA ILE A 191 11.72 -16.37 21.85
C ILE A 191 12.61 -15.99 23.02
N LEU A 192 12.91 -14.72 23.18
CA LEU A 192 13.47 -14.23 24.43
C LEU A 192 12.34 -14.09 25.46
N ARG A 193 12.20 -15.13 26.29
CA ARG A 193 11.56 -14.98 27.59
C ARG A 193 12.52 -14.21 28.48
N HIS A 194 12.15 -12.99 28.82
CA HIS A 194 12.72 -12.33 30.00
C HIS A 194 11.64 -12.19 31.05
N THR A 195 11.96 -12.83 32.17
CA THR A 195 11.38 -12.73 33.52
C THR A 195 11.26 -11.28 33.98
#